data_a6814d51a221bec517d644b0f61e4271
#
_entry.id   a6814d51a221bec517d644b0f61e4271
#
_cell.length_a   1.000
_cell.length_b   1.000
_cell.length_c   1.000
_cell.angle_alpha   90.00
_cell.angle_beta   90.00
_cell.angle_gamma   90.00
#
_symmetry.space_group_name_H-M   'P 1'
#
loop_
_entity.id
_entity.type
_entity.pdbx_description
1 polymer ?
#
loop_
_entity_poly.entity_id
_entity_poly.type
_entity_poly.pdbx_seq_one_letter_code
_entity_poly.pdbx_strand_id
1 'polypeptide(L)'
;IYLILIAAVAITFASCSDQDMDAVKPDTGQGAPIIDLPEGATQGKILVKFKPEAASFLDAATTRSIGGALTRSGISDMDAVLQRIGISELERIFPVDSRTEERTRKAGLNLWYIIHFAEDTDLEQVAKDLSQVADVAKVQFTRAIQRSYDPNVRATVLTKQAMTRVVHTTRAVNTDANDPFFNLQWGCKNDGSILQNGEKNDKGDNVVPAVMGVDVNCGEAWKLCTGNPSIVVAVLDEGVMYDHPDLEGNIWVNEDETFASKEDADGNGYAGDRYGYNFTDDKGYISYDDPNDTGHGTHVAGIISAVRNNGEGISGIAGGDKANNRGGVKIMSCQVFSGSKGC
;
A
#
# COMPACT_ATOMS: atom_id res chain seq x y z
N ILE A 1 -20.13 -11.32 10.58
CA ILE A 1 -19.86 -11.47 9.11
C ILE A 1 -18.67 -10.60 8.67
N TYR A 2 -18.02 -9.86 9.59
CA TYR A 2 -16.88 -8.97 9.27
C TYR A 2 -15.50 -9.59 9.50
N LEU A 3 -15.40 -10.88 9.75
CA LEU A 3 -14.14 -11.52 10.22
C LEU A 3 -13.36 -12.29 9.14
N ILE A 4 -13.85 -12.42 7.91
CA ILE A 4 -13.21 -13.28 6.89
C ILE A 4 -12.33 -12.50 5.91
N LEU A 5 -12.49 -11.17 5.78
CA LEU A 5 -11.66 -10.39 4.85
C LEU A 5 -10.27 -10.01 5.39
N ILE A 6 -10.03 -10.17 6.69
CA ILE A 6 -8.72 -9.85 7.32
C ILE A 6 -7.69 -10.97 7.10
N ALA A 7 -8.13 -12.20 6.84
CA ALA A 7 -7.23 -13.35 6.69
C ALA A 7 -6.50 -13.41 5.33
N ALA A 8 -7.08 -12.86 4.27
CA ALA A 8 -6.47 -12.92 2.93
C ALA A 8 -5.37 -11.87 2.71
N VAL A 9 -5.43 -10.74 3.44
CA VAL A 9 -4.38 -9.70 3.41
C VAL A 9 -3.20 -10.08 4.30
N ALA A 10 -3.38 -10.95 5.29
CA ALA A 10 -2.32 -11.41 6.17
C ALA A 10 -1.31 -12.37 5.50
N ILE A 11 -1.66 -12.98 4.36
CA ILE A 11 -0.81 -14.00 3.72
C ILE A 11 0.31 -13.38 2.89
N THR A 12 0.18 -12.14 2.43
CA THR A 12 1.27 -11.42 1.74
C THR A 12 2.25 -10.74 2.69
N PHE A 13 1.93 -10.62 3.98
CA PHE A 13 2.82 -10.13 5.02
C PHE A 13 3.48 -11.23 5.85
N ALA A 14 3.13 -12.50 5.64
CA ALA A 14 3.68 -13.64 6.38
C ALA A 14 5.09 -14.08 5.92
N SER A 15 5.78 -13.27 5.09
CA SER A 15 7.22 -13.42 4.84
C SER A 15 8.08 -12.65 5.86
N CYS A 16 7.48 -11.85 6.73
CA CYS A 16 8.15 -11.39 7.95
C CYS A 16 7.81 -12.41 9.04
N SER A 17 8.77 -13.25 9.39
CA SER A 17 8.62 -14.21 10.48
C SER A 17 8.18 -13.48 11.75
N ASP A 18 7.12 -13.99 12.40
CA ASP A 18 6.67 -13.55 13.74
C ASP A 18 7.75 -13.70 14.84
N GLN A 19 8.97 -14.06 14.47
CA GLN A 19 10.09 -14.22 15.40
C GLN A 19 10.85 -12.92 15.68
N ASP A 20 10.65 -11.86 14.89
CA ASP A 20 11.35 -10.58 15.11
C ASP A 20 10.44 -9.47 15.66
N MET A 21 9.21 -9.79 16.03
CA MET A 21 8.38 -8.95 16.91
C MET A 21 8.58 -9.27 18.38
N ASP A 22 9.75 -9.74 18.76
CA ASP A 22 10.20 -9.52 20.12
C ASP A 22 10.36 -8.02 20.29
N ALA A 23 9.26 -7.41 20.79
CA ALA A 23 9.34 -6.08 21.36
C ALA A 23 10.61 -6.03 22.18
N VAL A 24 11.55 -5.20 21.81
CA VAL A 24 12.67 -4.83 22.66
C VAL A 24 12.04 -4.67 24.03
N LYS A 25 12.38 -5.57 24.96
CA LYS A 25 11.83 -5.52 26.31
C LYS A 25 12.00 -4.08 26.73
N PRO A 26 10.93 -3.39 27.18
CA PRO A 26 11.08 -2.00 27.56
C PRO A 26 12.22 -1.98 28.57
N ASP A 27 13.27 -1.24 28.23
CA ASP A 27 14.25 -0.84 29.21
C ASP A 27 13.41 -0.24 30.34
N THR A 28 13.55 -0.74 31.56
CA THR A 28 12.76 -0.36 32.74
C THR A 28 13.05 1.06 33.22
N GLY A 29 13.57 1.91 32.37
CA GLY A 29 13.67 3.37 32.50
C GLY A 29 12.36 4.03 32.09
N GLN A 30 11.87 4.98 32.89
CA GLN A 30 10.58 5.68 32.87
C GLN A 30 10.26 6.49 31.60
N GLY A 31 10.51 5.98 30.38
CA GLY A 31 10.28 6.69 29.12
C GLY A 31 9.26 6.02 28.19
N ALA A 32 8.85 6.73 27.15
CA ALA A 32 8.01 6.20 26.09
C ALA A 32 8.77 5.12 25.29
N PRO A 33 8.11 4.03 24.81
CA PRO A 33 8.76 2.99 24.04
C PRO A 33 9.32 3.55 22.71
N ILE A 34 10.56 3.14 22.40
CA ILE A 34 11.20 3.37 21.11
C ILE A 34 10.94 2.12 20.26
N ILE A 35 10.37 2.30 19.09
CA ILE A 35 9.97 1.24 18.16
C ILE A 35 10.97 1.19 17.01
N ASP A 36 11.28 0.00 16.55
CA ASP A 36 12.27 -0.34 15.54
C ASP A 36 13.73 -0.14 16.01
N LEU A 37 14.66 -0.53 15.16
CA LEU A 37 16.09 -0.39 15.37
C LEU A 37 16.63 0.81 14.59
N PRO A 38 17.69 1.49 15.09
CA PRO A 38 18.28 2.64 14.40
C PRO A 38 19.03 2.23 13.12
N GLU A 39 19.44 0.96 13.00
CA GLU A 39 20.14 0.43 11.81
C GLU A 39 19.27 0.50 10.56
N GLY A 40 19.74 1.22 9.54
CA GLY A 40 19.00 1.43 8.29
C GLY A 40 17.85 2.44 8.40
N ALA A 41 17.75 3.14 9.53
CA ALA A 41 16.77 4.22 9.68
C ALA A 41 17.16 5.43 8.81
N THR A 42 16.15 6.17 8.35
CA THR A 42 16.35 7.39 7.59
C THR A 42 16.88 8.48 8.51
N GLN A 43 18.03 9.06 8.16
CA GLN A 43 18.63 10.17 8.91
C GLN A 43 17.80 11.46 8.77
N GLY A 44 17.91 12.35 9.74
CA GLY A 44 17.27 13.67 9.70
C GLY A 44 15.78 13.69 10.01
N LYS A 45 15.16 12.54 10.28
CA LYS A 45 13.74 12.48 10.65
C LYS A 45 13.40 11.32 11.60
N ILE A 46 12.41 11.55 12.46
CA ILE A 46 11.90 10.55 13.40
C ILE A 46 10.40 10.74 13.63
N LEU A 47 9.68 9.65 13.83
CA LEU A 47 8.24 9.67 14.13
C LEU A 47 8.01 9.75 15.64
N VAL A 48 7.05 10.56 16.02
CA VAL A 48 6.60 10.68 17.41
C VAL A 48 5.08 10.58 17.48
N LYS A 49 4.58 9.75 18.37
CA LYS A 49 3.16 9.79 18.77
C LYS A 49 3.05 10.48 20.12
N PHE A 50 2.25 11.52 20.16
CA PHE A 50 1.91 12.19 21.42
C PHE A 50 0.79 11.47 22.17
N LYS A 51 0.69 11.73 23.49
CA LYS A 51 -0.46 11.30 24.29
C LYS A 51 -1.69 12.15 23.99
N PRO A 52 -2.91 11.64 24.23
CA PRO A 52 -4.14 12.39 23.96
C PRO A 52 -4.22 13.76 24.65
N GLU A 53 -3.62 13.89 25.81
CA GLU A 53 -3.61 15.11 26.61
C GLU A 53 -2.85 16.27 25.93
N ALA A 54 -1.92 15.93 25.03
CA ALA A 54 -1.14 16.90 24.25
C ALA A 54 -1.94 17.55 23.09
N ALA A 55 -3.08 16.95 22.70
CA ALA A 55 -3.81 17.34 21.49
C ALA A 55 -4.13 18.84 21.42
N SER A 56 -4.60 19.43 22.51
CA SER A 56 -4.98 20.85 22.54
C SER A 56 -3.78 21.81 22.35
N PHE A 57 -2.62 21.42 22.82
CA PHE A 57 -1.39 22.20 22.65
C PHE A 57 -0.91 22.16 21.20
N LEU A 58 -0.92 20.95 20.60
CA LEU A 58 -0.53 20.72 19.22
C LEU A 58 -1.46 21.43 18.24
N ASP A 59 -2.78 21.40 18.47
CA ASP A 59 -3.77 22.12 17.66
C ASP A 59 -3.55 23.64 17.74
N ALA A 60 -3.29 24.16 18.94
CA ALA A 60 -3.02 25.58 19.11
C ALA A 60 -1.69 26.00 18.45
N ALA A 61 -0.67 25.14 18.47
CA ALA A 61 0.60 25.39 17.79
C ALA A 61 0.42 25.39 16.26
N THR A 62 -0.29 24.41 15.70
CA THR A 62 -0.59 24.32 14.28
C THR A 62 -1.38 25.54 13.79
N THR A 63 -2.36 26.02 14.56
CA THR A 63 -3.15 27.22 14.20
C THR A 63 -2.29 28.48 14.18
N ARG A 64 -1.22 28.57 14.95
CA ARG A 64 -0.33 29.74 15.00
C ARG A 64 0.72 29.75 13.89
N SER A 65 1.00 28.62 13.27
CA SER A 65 2.04 28.48 12.24
C SER A 65 1.52 28.68 10.81
N ILE A 66 0.40 29.39 10.62
CA ILE A 66 -0.21 29.61 9.31
C ILE A 66 0.83 30.22 8.36
N GLY A 67 1.26 29.43 7.36
CA GLY A 67 2.20 29.84 6.31
C GLY A 67 3.69 29.64 6.60
N GLY A 68 4.07 28.92 7.67
CA GLY A 68 5.47 28.60 7.98
C GLY A 68 5.61 27.21 8.63
N ALA A 69 6.83 26.65 8.61
CA ALA A 69 7.13 25.39 9.28
C ALA A 69 6.85 25.51 10.80
N LEU A 70 6.16 24.49 11.34
CA LEU A 70 5.93 24.39 12.77
C LEU A 70 7.22 23.91 13.43
N THR A 71 7.80 24.72 14.33
CA THR A 71 9.05 24.39 15.03
C THR A 71 8.86 24.25 16.54
N ARG A 72 7.62 24.33 17.03
CA ARG A 72 7.27 24.21 18.45
C ARG A 72 5.96 23.46 18.63
N SER A 73 5.91 22.62 19.64
CA SER A 73 4.71 21.85 20.01
C SER A 73 3.72 22.65 20.89
N GLY A 74 4.20 23.69 21.56
CA GLY A 74 3.47 24.39 22.61
C GLY A 74 3.52 23.69 23.97
N ILE A 75 4.26 22.61 24.10
CA ILE A 75 4.50 21.84 25.32
C ILE A 75 5.93 22.18 25.79
N SER A 76 6.08 22.74 26.96
CA SER A 76 7.35 23.33 27.46
C SER A 76 8.52 22.36 27.41
N ASP A 77 8.34 21.15 27.96
CA ASP A 77 9.41 20.14 28.03
C ASP A 77 9.75 19.60 26.64
N MET A 78 8.75 19.41 25.78
CA MET A 78 8.96 19.02 24.38
C MET A 78 9.69 20.11 23.61
N ASP A 79 9.27 21.37 23.75
CA ASP A 79 9.90 22.50 23.05
C ASP A 79 11.37 22.68 23.46
N ALA A 80 11.72 22.39 24.72
CA ALA A 80 13.11 22.40 25.19
C ALA A 80 13.93 21.29 24.50
N VAL A 81 13.37 20.11 24.29
CA VAL A 81 14.02 19.02 23.56
C VAL A 81 14.14 19.38 22.08
N LEU A 82 13.08 19.87 21.44
CA LEU A 82 13.07 20.29 20.03
C LEU A 82 14.13 21.37 19.75
N GLN A 83 14.25 22.34 20.65
CA GLN A 83 15.28 23.39 20.56
C GLN A 83 16.71 22.83 20.69
N ARG A 84 16.92 21.87 21.58
CA ARG A 84 18.24 21.24 21.78
C ARG A 84 18.65 20.42 20.57
N ILE A 85 17.71 19.70 19.95
CA ILE A 85 17.92 18.92 18.71
C ILE A 85 18.19 19.84 17.53
N GLY A 86 17.64 21.06 17.55
CA GLY A 86 17.74 21.99 16.42
C GLY A 86 16.84 21.61 15.27
N ILE A 87 15.56 21.34 15.57
CA ILE A 87 14.60 20.89 14.54
C ILE A 87 14.37 21.96 13.47
N SER A 88 14.17 21.51 12.24
CA SER A 88 13.72 22.35 11.14
C SER A 88 12.19 22.42 11.03
N GLU A 89 11.52 21.32 11.38
CA GLU A 89 10.07 21.20 11.30
C GLU A 89 9.50 20.12 12.22
N LEU A 90 8.28 20.35 12.70
CA LEU A 90 7.40 19.39 13.36
C LEU A 90 6.15 19.23 12.47
N GLU A 91 6.09 18.19 11.67
CA GLU A 91 5.08 17.95 10.66
C GLU A 91 4.02 16.98 11.16
N ARG A 92 2.73 17.31 11.02
CA ARG A 92 1.64 16.37 11.29
C ARG A 92 1.50 15.38 10.14
N ILE A 93 1.66 14.06 10.40
CA ILE A 93 1.62 13.01 9.37
C ILE A 93 0.25 12.94 8.66
N PHE A 94 -0.84 13.09 9.41
CA PHE A 94 -2.19 13.08 8.87
C PHE A 94 -2.71 14.53 8.86
N PRO A 95 -2.65 15.24 7.72
CA PRO A 95 -3.07 16.63 7.61
C PRO A 95 -4.50 16.85 8.09
N VAL A 96 -4.83 18.08 8.47
CA VAL A 96 -6.20 18.43 8.85
C VAL A 96 -7.07 18.48 7.61
N ASP A 97 -8.03 17.58 7.52
CA ASP A 97 -9.06 17.55 6.48
C ASP A 97 -10.45 17.53 7.15
N SER A 98 -11.25 18.54 6.89
CA SER A 98 -12.57 18.70 7.51
C SER A 98 -13.51 17.51 7.28
N ARG A 99 -13.32 16.76 6.19
CA ARG A 99 -14.13 15.57 5.83
C ARG A 99 -13.75 14.34 6.64
N THR A 100 -12.51 14.25 7.09
CA THR A 100 -11.96 13.05 7.76
C THR A 100 -11.48 13.30 9.18
N GLU A 101 -11.36 14.57 9.62
CA GLU A 101 -10.74 14.96 10.90
C GLU A 101 -11.38 14.27 12.11
N GLU A 102 -12.70 14.10 12.12
CA GLU A 102 -13.38 13.39 13.21
C GLU A 102 -12.91 11.93 13.33
N ARG A 103 -12.81 11.23 12.19
CA ARG A 103 -12.32 9.84 12.15
C ARG A 103 -10.83 9.77 12.50
N THR A 104 -10.03 10.70 11.99
CA THR A 104 -8.60 10.85 12.27
C THR A 104 -8.36 11.01 13.77
N ARG A 105 -9.13 11.88 14.43
CA ARG A 105 -9.07 12.10 15.88
C ARG A 105 -9.55 10.89 16.67
N LYS A 106 -10.65 10.28 16.28
CA LYS A 106 -11.18 9.07 16.92
C LYS A 106 -10.18 7.90 16.88
N ALA A 107 -9.40 7.81 15.82
CA ALA A 107 -8.34 6.82 15.66
C ALA A 107 -7.00 7.23 16.33
N GLY A 108 -6.90 8.44 16.87
CA GLY A 108 -5.66 8.98 17.46
C GLY A 108 -4.54 9.21 16.45
N LEU A 109 -4.88 9.35 15.16
CA LEU A 109 -3.94 9.60 14.09
C LEU A 109 -3.46 11.05 14.07
N ASN A 110 -4.29 11.97 14.56
CA ASN A 110 -3.94 13.39 14.73
C ASN A 110 -2.77 13.65 15.70
N LEU A 111 -2.35 12.63 16.43
CA LEU A 111 -1.26 12.70 17.41
C LEU A 111 0.09 12.24 16.86
N TRP A 112 0.16 11.83 15.60
CA TRP A 112 1.38 11.39 14.96
C TRP A 112 2.04 12.53 14.20
N TYR A 113 3.33 12.74 14.48
CA TYR A 113 4.15 13.77 13.88
C TYR A 113 5.49 13.22 13.39
N ILE A 114 6.04 13.83 12.35
CA ILE A 114 7.44 13.68 11.94
C ILE A 114 8.20 14.88 12.51
N ILE A 115 9.34 14.62 13.10
CA ILE A 115 10.28 15.66 13.52
C ILE A 115 11.43 15.64 12.54
N HIS A 116 11.67 16.76 11.86
CA HIS A 116 12.77 16.95 10.94
C HIS A 116 13.92 17.70 11.60
N PHE A 117 15.14 17.25 11.38
CA PHE A 117 16.38 17.84 11.93
C PHE A 117 17.55 17.60 10.98
N ALA A 118 18.74 18.10 11.30
CA ALA A 118 19.91 17.90 10.44
C ALA A 118 20.33 16.43 10.38
N GLU A 119 20.70 15.94 9.19
CA GLU A 119 21.04 14.52 8.95
C GLU A 119 22.27 14.03 9.71
N ASP A 120 23.14 14.94 10.15
CA ASP A 120 24.32 14.65 10.94
C ASP A 120 24.06 14.57 12.46
N THR A 121 22.81 14.78 12.88
CA THR A 121 22.40 14.66 14.28
C THR A 121 22.34 13.18 14.69
N ASP A 122 22.79 12.88 15.91
CA ASP A 122 22.73 11.52 16.47
C ASP A 122 21.28 11.07 16.67
N LEU A 123 20.79 10.24 15.74
CA LEU A 123 19.43 9.76 15.70
C LEU A 123 19.03 8.93 16.93
N GLU A 124 19.95 8.14 17.48
CA GLU A 124 19.68 7.35 18.69
C GLU A 124 19.53 8.26 19.92
N GLN A 125 20.39 9.28 20.01
CA GLN A 125 20.29 10.23 21.11
C GLN A 125 19.00 11.05 21.03
N VAL A 126 18.59 11.45 19.81
CA VAL A 126 17.30 12.11 19.56
C VAL A 126 16.15 11.22 20.03
N ALA A 127 16.14 9.93 19.66
CA ALA A 127 15.10 9.01 20.08
C ALA A 127 15.03 8.87 21.62
N LYS A 128 16.18 8.77 22.29
CA LYS A 128 16.26 8.69 23.74
C LYS A 128 15.75 9.98 24.41
N ASP A 129 16.15 11.14 23.92
CA ASP A 129 15.71 12.42 24.45
C ASP A 129 14.20 12.61 24.33
N LEU A 130 13.63 12.28 23.17
CA LEU A 130 12.18 12.35 22.92
C LEU A 130 11.40 11.35 23.77
N SER A 131 11.94 10.16 24.01
CA SER A 131 11.30 9.13 24.82
C SER A 131 11.12 9.55 26.29
N GLN A 132 11.94 10.47 26.79
CA GLN A 132 11.86 10.97 28.16
C GLN A 132 10.81 12.09 28.36
N VAL A 133 10.24 12.62 27.27
CA VAL A 133 9.20 13.65 27.35
C VAL A 133 7.89 13.03 27.83
N ALA A 134 7.31 13.59 28.90
CA ALA A 134 6.13 13.03 29.55
C ALA A 134 4.92 12.90 28.62
N ASP A 135 4.74 13.83 27.67
CA ASP A 135 3.63 13.89 26.72
C ASP A 135 3.84 13.00 25.47
N VAL A 136 4.99 12.37 25.33
CA VAL A 136 5.27 11.42 24.26
C VAL A 136 4.72 10.03 24.64
N ALA A 137 4.00 9.41 23.73
CA ALA A 137 3.46 8.06 23.88
C ALA A 137 4.34 7.01 23.21
N LYS A 138 4.97 7.35 22.07
CA LYS A 138 5.88 6.47 21.30
C LYS A 138 6.87 7.29 20.51
N VAL A 139 8.05 6.73 20.30
CA VAL A 139 9.06 7.20 19.35
C VAL A 139 9.31 6.05 18.36
N GLN A 140 9.43 6.34 17.07
CA GLN A 140 9.64 5.31 16.05
C GLN A 140 10.62 5.80 15.00
N PHE A 141 11.60 4.96 14.69
CA PHE A 141 12.49 5.19 13.55
C PHE A 141 11.74 5.01 12.23
N THR A 142 12.10 5.82 11.23
CA THR A 142 11.58 5.71 9.88
C THR A 142 12.58 4.97 8.99
N ARG A 143 12.06 4.24 8.00
CA ARG A 143 12.89 3.60 6.98
C ARG A 143 12.34 3.92 5.61
N ALA A 144 13.23 4.06 4.64
CA ALA A 144 12.81 4.10 3.24
C ALA A 144 12.17 2.77 2.87
N ILE A 145 11.01 2.82 2.24
CA ILE A 145 10.35 1.64 1.68
C ILE A 145 11.20 1.16 0.51
N GLN A 146 11.57 -0.12 0.54
CA GLN A 146 12.32 -0.76 -0.54
C GLN A 146 11.47 -1.87 -1.17
N ARG A 147 11.61 -2.02 -2.50
CA ARG A 147 10.97 -3.12 -3.20
C ARG A 147 11.62 -4.44 -2.78
N SER A 148 10.78 -5.42 -2.41
CA SER A 148 11.24 -6.77 -2.02
C SER A 148 11.25 -7.77 -3.18
N TYR A 149 10.68 -7.42 -4.34
CA TYR A 149 10.64 -8.28 -5.52
C TYR A 149 11.82 -7.97 -6.48
N ASP A 150 12.19 -8.95 -7.32
CA ASP A 150 13.31 -8.82 -8.25
C ASP A 150 12.99 -7.75 -9.32
N PRO A 151 13.73 -6.64 -9.37
CA PRO A 151 13.50 -5.57 -10.35
C PRO A 151 13.85 -5.96 -11.78
N ASN A 152 14.50 -7.12 -11.99
CA ASN A 152 14.81 -7.64 -13.32
C ASN A 152 13.68 -8.47 -13.92
N VAL A 153 12.74 -8.93 -13.10
CA VAL A 153 11.54 -9.62 -13.58
C VAL A 153 10.52 -8.59 -14.00
N ARG A 154 10.25 -8.50 -15.29
CA ARG A 154 9.32 -7.51 -15.85
C ARG A 154 8.11 -8.19 -16.47
N ALA A 155 6.95 -7.56 -16.33
CA ALA A 155 5.77 -7.94 -17.07
C ALA A 155 6.05 -7.78 -18.57
N THR A 156 5.67 -8.78 -19.34
CA THR A 156 5.74 -8.74 -20.80
C THR A 156 4.34 -8.53 -21.37
N VAL A 157 4.17 -7.47 -22.14
CA VAL A 157 2.91 -7.25 -22.86
C VAL A 157 2.77 -8.35 -23.92
N LEU A 158 1.78 -9.21 -23.75
CA LEU A 158 1.48 -10.23 -24.74
C LEU A 158 0.68 -9.63 -25.89
N THR A 159 1.13 -9.88 -27.12
CA THR A 159 0.33 -9.53 -28.30
C THR A 159 -0.93 -10.39 -28.36
N LYS A 160 -2.00 -9.89 -28.98
CA LYS A 160 -3.25 -10.65 -29.17
C LYS A 160 -3.03 -12.03 -29.80
N GLN A 161 -2.04 -12.17 -30.68
CA GLN A 161 -1.67 -13.45 -31.30
C GLN A 161 -0.95 -14.40 -30.32
N ALA A 162 -0.09 -13.88 -29.45
CA ALA A 162 0.54 -14.68 -28.39
C ALA A 162 -0.51 -15.15 -27.38
N MET A 163 -1.44 -14.28 -26.99
CA MET A 163 -2.58 -14.62 -26.13
C MET A 163 -3.42 -15.77 -26.72
N THR A 164 -3.75 -15.72 -28.00
CA THR A 164 -4.51 -16.79 -28.68
C THR A 164 -3.78 -18.13 -28.62
N ARG A 165 -2.45 -18.14 -28.74
CA ARG A 165 -1.65 -19.38 -28.63
C ARG A 165 -1.69 -19.98 -27.23
N VAL A 166 -1.60 -19.16 -26.20
CA VAL A 166 -1.67 -19.62 -24.79
C VAL A 166 -3.01 -20.25 -24.49
N VAL A 167 -4.12 -19.62 -24.91
CA VAL A 167 -5.47 -20.13 -24.70
C VAL A 167 -5.70 -21.49 -25.37
N HIS A 168 -5.16 -21.69 -26.56
CA HIS A 168 -5.33 -22.98 -27.29
C HIS A 168 -4.56 -24.16 -26.68
N THR A 169 -3.59 -23.90 -25.82
CA THR A 169 -2.82 -24.96 -25.13
C THR A 169 -3.43 -25.39 -23.80
N THR A 170 -4.40 -24.68 -23.29
CA THR A 170 -5.07 -24.99 -22.02
C THR A 170 -6.20 -25.99 -22.22
N ARG A 171 -6.13 -27.14 -21.53
CA ARG A 171 -7.00 -28.31 -21.78
C ARG A 171 -8.34 -28.31 -21.05
N ALA A 172 -8.53 -27.53 -20.04
CA ALA A 172 -9.76 -27.56 -19.25
C ALA A 172 -10.63 -26.33 -19.53
N VAL A 173 -11.87 -26.54 -19.90
CA VAL A 173 -12.89 -25.49 -19.91
C VAL A 173 -13.33 -25.30 -18.46
N ASN A 174 -12.87 -24.28 -17.82
CA ASN A 174 -13.35 -23.90 -16.50
C ASN A 174 -14.70 -23.18 -16.65
N THR A 175 -15.71 -23.61 -15.92
CA THR A 175 -17.06 -23.06 -15.96
C THR A 175 -17.30 -21.94 -14.96
N ASP A 176 -16.33 -21.63 -14.10
CA ASP A 176 -16.49 -20.64 -13.03
C ASP A 176 -16.30 -19.20 -13.53
N ALA A 177 -15.58 -19.04 -14.68
CA ALA A 177 -15.42 -17.77 -15.38
C ALA A 177 -15.23 -17.99 -16.88
N ASN A 178 -15.59 -16.97 -17.70
CA ASN A 178 -15.42 -17.00 -19.15
C ASN A 178 -14.12 -16.34 -19.64
N ASP A 179 -13.29 -15.85 -18.71
CA ASP A 179 -12.06 -15.13 -19.00
C ASP A 179 -10.99 -16.13 -19.50
N PRO A 180 -10.34 -15.86 -20.64
CA PRO A 180 -9.56 -16.86 -21.35
C PRO A 180 -8.36 -17.41 -20.59
N PHE A 181 -7.79 -16.63 -19.65
CA PHE A 181 -6.64 -17.07 -18.84
C PHE A 181 -7.02 -17.57 -17.45
N PHE A 182 -8.30 -17.66 -17.10
CA PHE A 182 -8.73 -18.16 -15.80
C PHE A 182 -8.19 -19.57 -15.52
N ASN A 183 -8.10 -20.41 -16.55
CA ASN A 183 -7.53 -21.76 -16.41
C ASN A 183 -6.06 -21.78 -16.02
N LEU A 184 -5.33 -20.65 -16.13
CA LEU A 184 -3.94 -20.51 -15.72
C LEU A 184 -3.82 -19.98 -14.28
N GLN A 185 -4.92 -19.50 -13.70
CA GLN A 185 -4.96 -18.97 -12.33
C GLN A 185 -5.12 -20.11 -11.31
N TRP A 186 -4.11 -20.97 -11.21
CA TRP A 186 -4.13 -22.13 -10.29
C TRP A 186 -4.35 -21.74 -8.83
N GLY A 187 -3.95 -20.54 -8.42
CA GLY A 187 -4.23 -20.01 -7.09
C GLY A 187 -5.72 -19.80 -6.84
N CYS A 188 -6.51 -19.52 -7.88
CA CYS A 188 -7.97 -19.38 -7.79
C CYS A 188 -8.68 -20.73 -7.86
N LYS A 189 -8.18 -21.64 -8.70
CA LYS A 189 -8.69 -23.00 -8.87
C LYS A 189 -7.59 -23.92 -9.39
N ASN A 190 -7.18 -24.86 -8.58
CA ASN A 190 -6.15 -25.84 -8.89
C ASN A 190 -6.79 -27.20 -9.20
N ASP A 191 -6.84 -27.58 -10.46
CA ASP A 191 -7.33 -28.88 -10.92
C ASP A 191 -6.23 -29.97 -11.00
N GLY A 192 -5.01 -29.62 -10.56
CA GLY A 192 -3.85 -30.50 -10.61
C GLY A 192 -3.18 -30.59 -11.99
N SER A 193 -3.70 -29.90 -13.00
CA SER A 193 -3.19 -29.98 -14.39
C SER A 193 -2.01 -29.05 -14.66
N ILE A 194 -1.86 -27.98 -13.88
CA ILE A 194 -0.78 -27.01 -14.05
C ILE A 194 0.44 -27.50 -13.30
N LEU A 195 1.47 -27.84 -14.07
CA LEU A 195 2.80 -28.01 -13.50
C LEU A 195 3.30 -26.62 -13.09
N GLN A 196 3.61 -26.43 -11.81
CA GLN A 196 4.21 -25.20 -11.36
C GLN A 196 5.48 -24.93 -12.19
N ASN A 197 5.36 -23.99 -13.07
CA ASN A 197 6.36 -23.23 -13.82
C ASN A 197 7.69 -23.92 -14.15
N GLY A 198 7.73 -25.16 -14.55
CA GLY A 198 8.99 -25.70 -15.09
C GLY A 198 10.23 -25.50 -14.19
N GLU A 199 10.04 -25.09 -12.96
CA GLU A 199 11.10 -25.09 -11.96
C GLU A 199 11.57 -26.52 -11.78
N LYS A 200 12.77 -26.75 -12.21
CA LYS A 200 13.43 -28.02 -11.98
C LYS A 200 14.13 -27.94 -10.63
N ASN A 201 14.00 -28.99 -9.84
CA ASN A 201 14.86 -29.14 -8.66
C ASN A 201 16.33 -29.20 -9.09
N ASP A 202 17.25 -29.16 -8.14
CA ASP A 202 18.71 -29.24 -8.39
C ASP A 202 19.14 -30.51 -9.16
N LYS A 203 18.24 -31.47 -9.33
CA LYS A 203 18.44 -32.72 -10.10
C LYS A 203 17.85 -32.67 -11.51
N GLY A 204 17.21 -31.55 -11.88
CA GLY A 204 16.57 -31.41 -13.17
C GLY A 204 15.16 -32.04 -13.29
N ASP A 205 14.60 -32.55 -12.21
CA ASP A 205 13.25 -33.09 -12.16
C ASP A 205 12.21 -31.95 -12.02
N ASN A 206 11.03 -32.12 -12.58
CA ASN A 206 9.92 -31.20 -12.38
C ASN A 206 9.53 -31.16 -10.90
N VAL A 207 9.50 -29.96 -10.33
CA VAL A 207 9.15 -29.79 -8.93
C VAL A 207 7.68 -30.12 -8.77
N VAL A 208 7.40 -30.95 -7.79
CA VAL A 208 6.14 -31.38 -7.21
C VAL A 208 4.89 -31.12 -8.05
N PRO A 209 4.16 -32.14 -8.51
CA PRO A 209 2.90 -31.96 -9.22
C PRO A 209 1.94 -31.11 -8.36
N ALA A 210 1.24 -30.19 -9.01
CA ALA A 210 0.21 -29.42 -8.36
C ALA A 210 -0.80 -30.35 -7.70
N VAL A 211 -1.13 -30.13 -6.44
CA VAL A 211 -2.11 -30.94 -5.72
C VAL A 211 -3.50 -30.31 -5.95
N MET A 212 -4.38 -31.09 -6.58
CA MET A 212 -5.76 -30.66 -6.82
C MET A 212 -6.43 -30.13 -5.55
N GLY A 213 -7.07 -28.97 -5.64
CA GLY A 213 -7.81 -28.34 -4.54
C GLY A 213 -6.93 -27.60 -3.52
N VAL A 214 -5.61 -27.49 -3.76
CA VAL A 214 -4.75 -26.58 -2.99
C VAL A 214 -4.81 -25.22 -3.66
N ASP A 215 -5.84 -24.44 -3.34
CA ASP A 215 -6.18 -23.13 -3.91
C ASP A 215 -7.08 -22.33 -2.94
N VAL A 216 -7.46 -21.12 -3.31
CA VAL A 216 -8.37 -20.28 -2.49
C VAL A 216 -9.85 -20.51 -2.83
N ASN A 217 -10.16 -21.44 -3.72
CA ASN A 217 -11.52 -21.87 -4.10
C ASN A 217 -12.44 -20.70 -4.50
N CYS A 218 -11.96 -19.87 -5.43
CA CYS A 218 -12.68 -18.68 -5.89
C CYS A 218 -14.10 -18.99 -6.40
N GLY A 219 -14.27 -20.13 -7.09
CA GLY A 219 -15.57 -20.53 -7.64
C GLY A 219 -16.68 -20.64 -6.59
N GLU A 220 -16.38 -21.19 -5.42
CA GLU A 220 -17.34 -21.24 -4.31
C GLU A 220 -17.51 -19.88 -3.63
N ALA A 221 -16.43 -19.10 -3.50
CA ALA A 221 -16.49 -17.76 -2.94
C ALA A 221 -17.39 -16.85 -3.79
N TRP A 222 -17.30 -16.94 -5.11
CA TRP A 222 -18.11 -16.12 -6.03
C TRP A 222 -19.61 -16.42 -6.01
N LYS A 223 -20.04 -17.58 -5.51
CA LYS A 223 -21.45 -17.85 -5.23
C LYS A 223 -22.00 -16.99 -4.09
N LEU A 224 -21.12 -16.51 -3.22
CA LEU A 224 -21.48 -15.67 -2.07
C LEU A 224 -21.29 -14.18 -2.37
N CYS A 225 -20.13 -13.80 -2.92
CA CYS A 225 -19.78 -12.42 -3.19
C CYS A 225 -18.75 -12.33 -4.31
N THR A 226 -18.91 -11.37 -5.22
CA THR A 226 -17.99 -11.10 -6.33
C THR A 226 -17.30 -9.74 -6.22
N GLY A 227 -17.44 -9.05 -5.10
CA GLY A 227 -17.00 -7.68 -4.89
C GLY A 227 -18.18 -6.70 -4.88
N ASN A 228 -17.87 -5.44 -4.58
CA ASN A 228 -18.85 -4.34 -4.56
C ASN A 228 -18.14 -3.03 -4.98
N PRO A 229 -18.66 -2.28 -5.97
CA PRO A 229 -18.05 -1.05 -6.46
C PRO A 229 -18.00 0.10 -5.44
N SER A 230 -18.71 0.00 -4.32
CA SER A 230 -18.59 0.96 -3.21
C SER A 230 -17.33 0.75 -2.36
N ILE A 231 -16.61 -0.34 -2.58
CA ILE A 231 -15.35 -0.63 -1.87
C ILE A 231 -14.20 -0.17 -2.76
N VAL A 232 -13.35 0.67 -2.22
CA VAL A 232 -12.11 1.11 -2.86
C VAL A 232 -10.93 0.43 -2.20
N VAL A 233 -10.08 -0.18 -3.01
CA VAL A 233 -8.83 -0.81 -2.58
C VAL A 233 -7.67 0.05 -3.09
N ALA A 234 -6.93 0.66 -2.17
CA ALA A 234 -5.70 1.38 -2.50
C ALA A 234 -4.56 0.38 -2.72
N VAL A 235 -3.96 0.42 -3.90
CA VAL A 235 -2.78 -0.37 -4.25
C VAL A 235 -1.56 0.51 -4.08
N LEU A 236 -0.79 0.29 -3.00
CA LEU A 236 0.44 1.01 -2.68
C LEU A 236 1.61 0.25 -3.32
N ASP A 237 1.97 0.61 -4.55
CA ASP A 237 2.93 -0.16 -5.36
C ASP A 237 3.61 0.74 -6.42
N GLU A 238 4.15 0.15 -7.48
CA GLU A 238 4.36 0.85 -8.75
C GLU A 238 3.02 1.35 -9.31
N GLY A 239 3.05 2.21 -10.32
CA GLY A 239 1.84 2.68 -10.97
C GLY A 239 0.98 1.53 -11.52
N VAL A 240 -0.33 1.65 -11.37
CA VAL A 240 -1.30 0.74 -11.98
C VAL A 240 -1.67 1.27 -13.35
N MET A 241 -1.64 0.41 -14.37
CA MET A 241 -2.12 0.72 -15.71
C MET A 241 -3.64 0.88 -15.67
N TYR A 242 -4.10 2.11 -15.42
CA TYR A 242 -5.51 2.44 -15.20
C TYR A 242 -6.39 2.28 -16.45
N ASP A 243 -5.80 2.27 -17.64
CA ASP A 243 -6.44 2.04 -18.94
C ASP A 243 -6.24 0.61 -19.47
N HIS A 244 -5.80 -0.32 -18.61
CA HIS A 244 -5.71 -1.73 -18.96
C HIS A 244 -7.10 -2.30 -19.28
N PRO A 245 -7.34 -2.94 -20.44
CA PRO A 245 -8.68 -3.39 -20.85
C PRO A 245 -9.41 -4.25 -19.83
N ASP A 246 -8.67 -5.05 -19.08
CA ASP A 246 -9.19 -5.95 -18.05
C ASP A 246 -9.35 -5.30 -16.67
N LEU A 247 -8.91 -4.03 -16.50
CA LEU A 247 -8.98 -3.28 -15.24
C LEU A 247 -9.87 -2.03 -15.33
N GLU A 248 -9.97 -1.41 -16.50
CA GLU A 248 -10.62 -0.12 -16.72
C GLU A 248 -12.01 -0.01 -16.07
N GLY A 249 -12.82 -1.06 -16.17
CA GLY A 249 -14.15 -1.09 -15.56
C GLY A 249 -14.16 -1.05 -14.02
N ASN A 250 -13.05 -1.37 -13.39
CA ASN A 250 -12.89 -1.45 -11.94
C ASN A 250 -11.85 -0.47 -11.38
N ILE A 251 -11.37 0.47 -12.18
CA ILE A 251 -10.56 1.58 -11.67
C ILE A 251 -11.43 2.55 -10.88
N TRP A 252 -10.92 3.02 -9.74
CA TRP A 252 -11.50 4.14 -9.01
C TRP A 252 -11.28 5.45 -9.77
N VAL A 253 -12.28 6.30 -9.78
CA VAL A 253 -12.21 7.59 -10.46
C VAL A 253 -12.64 8.69 -9.49
N ASN A 254 -11.77 9.69 -9.31
CA ASN A 254 -12.14 10.96 -8.72
C ASN A 254 -12.79 11.82 -9.82
N GLU A 255 -14.11 11.93 -9.80
CA GLU A 255 -14.87 12.63 -10.85
C GLU A 255 -14.68 14.14 -10.79
N ASP A 256 -14.29 14.68 -9.64
CA ASP A 256 -14.08 16.11 -9.43
C ASP A 256 -12.71 16.57 -9.98
N GLU A 257 -11.83 15.63 -10.31
CA GLU A 257 -10.46 15.90 -10.77
C GLU A 257 -10.25 15.64 -12.26
N THR A 258 -9.38 16.44 -12.86
CA THR A 258 -8.86 16.20 -14.22
C THR A 258 -7.50 15.52 -14.11
N PHE A 259 -7.33 14.38 -14.79
CA PHE A 259 -6.11 13.59 -14.76
C PHE A 259 -4.85 14.43 -14.99
N ALA A 260 -3.89 14.28 -14.10
CA ALA A 260 -2.60 14.97 -14.14
C ALA A 260 -2.68 16.53 -14.17
N SER A 261 -3.81 17.11 -13.78
CA SER A 261 -3.93 18.55 -13.58
C SER A 261 -2.98 19.01 -12.46
N LYS A 262 -2.60 20.28 -12.49
CA LYS A 262 -1.95 20.97 -11.38
C LYS A 262 -2.94 21.65 -10.44
N GLU A 263 -4.21 21.62 -10.78
CA GLU A 263 -5.30 22.17 -9.99
C GLU A 263 -5.88 21.05 -9.12
N ASP A 264 -5.99 21.31 -7.85
CA ASP A 264 -6.68 20.50 -6.86
C ASP A 264 -8.12 21.00 -6.78
N ALA A 265 -9.00 20.43 -7.61
CA ALA A 265 -10.35 20.96 -7.81
C ALA A 265 -11.29 20.60 -6.65
N ASP A 266 -11.07 19.49 -5.95
CA ASP A 266 -11.87 19.07 -4.80
C ASP A 266 -11.27 19.53 -3.45
N GLY A 267 -10.07 20.13 -3.47
CA GLY A 267 -9.41 20.67 -2.29
C GLY A 267 -8.94 19.59 -1.30
N ASN A 268 -8.61 18.40 -1.81
CA ASN A 268 -8.18 17.28 -0.98
C ASN A 268 -6.66 17.26 -0.68
N GLY A 269 -5.89 18.13 -1.31
CA GLY A 269 -4.43 18.24 -1.19
C GLY A 269 -3.66 17.46 -2.25
N TYR A 270 -4.34 16.80 -3.19
CA TYR A 270 -3.73 15.93 -4.21
C TYR A 270 -4.19 16.33 -5.62
N ALA A 271 -3.54 17.36 -6.19
CA ALA A 271 -3.92 17.90 -7.49
C ALA A 271 -3.88 16.85 -8.62
N GLY A 272 -4.96 16.73 -9.37
CA GLY A 272 -5.08 15.87 -10.53
C GLY A 272 -5.17 14.37 -10.25
N ASP A 273 -5.58 13.97 -9.06
CA ASP A 273 -5.61 12.59 -8.55
C ASP A 273 -6.75 11.72 -9.09
N ARG A 274 -7.13 11.92 -10.36
CA ARG A 274 -8.28 11.26 -10.98
C ARG A 274 -8.31 9.73 -10.81
N TYR A 275 -7.18 9.04 -10.87
CA TYR A 275 -7.06 7.57 -10.73
C TYR A 275 -6.26 7.15 -9.50
N GLY A 276 -5.94 8.11 -8.64
CA GLY A 276 -5.04 8.00 -7.51
C GLY A 276 -3.87 8.95 -7.63
N TYR A 277 -2.79 8.74 -6.89
CA TYR A 277 -1.72 9.71 -6.78
C TYR A 277 -0.33 9.08 -6.84
N ASN A 278 0.62 9.76 -7.46
CA ASN A 278 2.03 9.40 -7.51
C ASN A 278 2.79 10.16 -6.40
N PHE A 279 3.02 9.48 -5.29
CA PHE A 279 3.70 10.01 -4.12
C PHE A 279 5.22 10.13 -4.31
N THR A 280 5.82 9.48 -5.32
CA THR A 280 7.25 9.60 -5.59
C THR A 280 7.62 10.93 -6.24
N ASP A 281 6.69 11.53 -6.97
CA ASP A 281 6.89 12.75 -7.74
C ASP A 281 5.87 13.84 -7.36
N ASP A 282 5.05 13.61 -6.35
CA ASP A 282 4.04 14.53 -5.82
C ASP A 282 3.14 15.10 -6.94
N LYS A 283 2.44 14.21 -7.64
CA LYS A 283 1.59 14.57 -8.78
C LYS A 283 0.49 13.56 -9.06
N GLY A 284 -0.62 14.00 -9.69
CA GLY A 284 -1.73 13.13 -10.12
C GLY A 284 -1.42 12.25 -11.34
N TYR A 285 -0.26 12.40 -11.96
CA TYR A 285 0.15 11.54 -13.08
C TYR A 285 0.68 10.21 -12.56
N ILE A 286 -0.05 9.13 -12.82
CA ILE A 286 0.39 7.77 -12.54
C ILE A 286 1.29 7.29 -13.68
N SER A 287 2.55 6.98 -13.39
CA SER A 287 3.48 6.36 -14.32
C SER A 287 3.44 4.85 -14.14
N TYR A 288 3.05 4.13 -15.18
CA TYR A 288 3.06 2.64 -15.22
C TYR A 288 3.92 2.11 -16.37
N ASP A 289 4.49 3.01 -17.17
CA ASP A 289 5.28 2.76 -18.37
C ASP A 289 6.76 3.18 -18.23
N ASP A 290 7.22 3.50 -17.03
CA ASP A 290 8.64 3.76 -16.77
C ASP A 290 9.46 2.51 -17.14
N PRO A 291 10.55 2.66 -17.93
CA PRO A 291 11.38 1.53 -18.32
C PRO A 291 11.96 0.72 -17.15
N ASN A 292 11.97 1.28 -15.94
CA ASN A 292 12.43 0.60 -14.74
C ASN A 292 11.32 0.01 -13.89
N ASP A 293 10.05 0.28 -14.22
CA ASP A 293 8.91 -0.38 -13.59
C ASP A 293 8.76 -1.82 -14.11
N THR A 294 8.27 -2.70 -13.25
CA THR A 294 8.13 -4.12 -13.57
C THR A 294 6.71 -4.49 -14.01
N GLY A 295 5.74 -3.59 -13.80
CA GLY A 295 4.31 -3.83 -13.96
C GLY A 295 3.71 -4.55 -12.75
N HIS A 296 4.42 -4.60 -11.61
CA HIS A 296 3.98 -5.30 -10.40
C HIS A 296 2.67 -4.73 -9.86
N GLY A 297 2.52 -3.41 -9.76
CA GLY A 297 1.29 -2.77 -9.31
C GLY A 297 0.07 -3.12 -10.18
N THR A 298 0.25 -3.17 -11.51
CA THR A 298 -0.80 -3.61 -12.45
C THR A 298 -1.16 -5.08 -12.23
N HIS A 299 -0.17 -5.94 -12.01
CA HIS A 299 -0.39 -7.35 -11.72
C HIS A 299 -1.14 -7.56 -10.41
N VAL A 300 -0.77 -6.85 -9.34
CA VAL A 300 -1.47 -6.87 -8.04
C VAL A 300 -2.92 -6.41 -8.22
N ALA A 301 -3.14 -5.30 -8.91
CA ALA A 301 -4.49 -4.80 -9.23
C ALA A 301 -5.33 -5.84 -9.98
N GLY A 302 -4.72 -6.54 -10.94
CA GLY A 302 -5.36 -7.61 -11.71
C GLY A 302 -5.83 -8.77 -10.83
N ILE A 303 -5.00 -9.25 -9.92
CA ILE A 303 -5.37 -10.31 -8.96
C ILE A 303 -6.56 -9.86 -8.10
N ILE A 304 -6.59 -8.61 -7.69
CA ILE A 304 -7.67 -8.09 -6.84
C ILE A 304 -8.96 -7.94 -7.65
N SER A 305 -8.91 -7.25 -8.81
CA SER A 305 -10.10 -6.70 -9.43
C SER A 305 -10.10 -6.68 -10.98
N ALA A 306 -9.33 -7.54 -11.67
CA ALA A 306 -9.56 -7.74 -13.10
C ALA A 306 -11.04 -8.09 -13.33
N VAL A 307 -11.65 -7.52 -14.38
CA VAL A 307 -13.11 -7.60 -14.60
C VAL A 307 -13.50 -9.02 -14.97
N ARG A 308 -14.07 -9.76 -14.02
CA ARG A 308 -14.47 -11.15 -14.24
C ARG A 308 -15.66 -11.28 -15.20
N ASN A 309 -15.64 -12.30 -16.02
CA ASN A 309 -16.67 -12.63 -17.00
C ASN A 309 -16.86 -11.54 -18.08
N ASN A 310 -15.78 -10.87 -18.46
CA ASN A 310 -15.76 -9.93 -19.59
C ASN A 310 -15.28 -10.58 -20.89
N GLY A 311 -14.79 -11.83 -20.85
CA GLY A 311 -14.24 -12.57 -21.99
C GLY A 311 -12.82 -12.14 -22.36
N GLU A 312 -12.13 -11.42 -21.49
CA GLU A 312 -10.76 -10.92 -21.68
C GLU A 312 -9.89 -11.34 -20.48
N GLY A 313 -8.58 -11.40 -20.65
CA GLY A 313 -7.57 -11.51 -19.61
C GLY A 313 -7.81 -12.59 -18.56
N ILE A 314 -7.83 -12.16 -17.31
CA ILE A 314 -7.91 -12.97 -16.08
C ILE A 314 -9.16 -12.62 -15.25
N SER A 315 -9.44 -13.41 -14.22
CA SER A 315 -10.51 -13.11 -13.26
C SER A 315 -9.93 -12.57 -11.97
N GLY A 316 -10.25 -11.33 -11.61
CA GLY A 316 -9.94 -10.79 -10.30
C GLY A 316 -10.80 -11.43 -9.20
N ILE A 317 -10.23 -11.65 -8.00
CA ILE A 317 -10.95 -12.28 -6.87
C ILE A 317 -12.22 -11.48 -6.51
N ALA A 318 -12.14 -10.14 -6.56
CA ALA A 318 -13.25 -9.23 -6.32
C ALA A 318 -13.62 -8.43 -7.58
N GLY A 319 -13.39 -9.00 -8.78
CA GLY A 319 -13.55 -8.35 -10.09
C GLY A 319 -15.00 -8.15 -10.55
N GLY A 320 -15.99 -8.51 -9.74
CA GLY A 320 -17.40 -8.41 -10.10
C GLY A 320 -17.87 -9.62 -10.91
N ASP A 321 -18.89 -9.39 -11.73
CA ASP A 321 -19.45 -10.37 -12.68
C ASP A 321 -20.10 -9.63 -13.85
N LYS A 322 -19.31 -9.34 -14.88
CA LYS A 322 -19.73 -8.55 -16.03
C LYS A 322 -20.91 -9.17 -16.76
N ALA A 323 -20.93 -10.50 -16.88
CA ALA A 323 -22.02 -11.21 -17.53
C ALA A 323 -23.38 -11.02 -16.81
N ASN A 324 -23.35 -10.76 -15.49
CA ASN A 324 -24.53 -10.50 -14.68
C ASN A 324 -24.65 -9.01 -14.25
N ASN A 325 -23.93 -8.11 -14.91
CA ASN A 325 -23.93 -6.67 -14.66
C ASN A 325 -23.61 -6.29 -13.20
N ARG A 326 -22.68 -7.02 -12.56
CA ARG A 326 -22.20 -6.75 -11.20
C ARG A 326 -20.79 -6.18 -11.28
N GLY A 327 -20.58 -4.95 -10.77
CA GLY A 327 -19.25 -4.34 -10.67
C GLY A 327 -18.43 -4.98 -9.56
N GLY A 328 -17.11 -4.97 -9.74
CA GLY A 328 -16.11 -5.35 -8.74
C GLY A 328 -15.76 -4.23 -7.77
N VAL A 329 -14.80 -4.48 -6.89
CA VAL A 329 -14.19 -3.44 -6.07
C VAL A 329 -13.42 -2.46 -6.97
N LYS A 330 -13.28 -1.23 -6.52
CA LYS A 330 -12.55 -0.19 -7.26
C LYS A 330 -11.09 -0.14 -6.85
N ILE A 331 -10.17 -0.05 -7.80
CA ILE A 331 -8.73 0.07 -7.57
C ILE A 331 -8.33 1.54 -7.63
N MET A 332 -7.72 2.04 -6.56
CA MET A 332 -7.06 3.35 -6.50
C MET A 332 -5.55 3.12 -6.58
N SER A 333 -4.88 3.75 -7.53
CA SER A 333 -3.43 3.66 -7.66
C SER A 333 -2.73 4.62 -6.70
N CYS A 334 -2.04 4.10 -5.72
CA CYS A 334 -1.18 4.87 -4.82
C CYS A 334 0.28 4.53 -5.17
N GLN A 335 0.85 5.27 -6.13
CA GLN A 335 2.18 4.99 -6.62
C GLN A 335 3.23 5.45 -5.60
N VAL A 336 3.89 4.49 -4.96
CA VAL A 336 4.96 4.70 -3.96
C VAL A 336 6.33 4.26 -4.47
N PHE A 337 6.39 3.71 -5.67
CA PHE A 337 7.62 3.37 -6.40
C PHE A 337 7.53 3.89 -7.84
N SER A 338 8.67 4.38 -8.38
CA SER A 338 8.85 4.75 -9.78
C SER A 338 10.27 4.35 -10.17
N GLY A 339 10.40 3.30 -10.95
CA GLY A 339 11.71 2.69 -11.24
C GLY A 339 12.40 2.23 -9.95
N SER A 340 13.63 2.73 -9.72
CA SER A 340 14.38 2.46 -8.49
C SER A 340 14.06 3.43 -7.34
N LYS A 341 13.25 4.46 -7.58
CA LYS A 341 12.88 5.49 -6.62
C LYS A 341 11.67 5.00 -5.80
N GLY A 342 11.77 5.05 -4.48
CA GLY A 342 10.66 4.87 -3.55
C GLY A 342 10.39 6.15 -2.76
N CYS A 343 9.23 6.21 -2.08
CA CYS A 343 8.88 7.31 -1.17
C CYS A 343 9.63 7.20 0.16
#